data_d0b18bc5ec2272e8e5af77e581625d19
#
_entry.id   d0b18bc5ec2272e8e5af77e581625d19
#
_cell.length_a   1.000
_cell.length_b   1.000
_cell.length_c   1.000
_cell.angle_alpha   90.00
_cell.angle_beta   90.00
_cell.angle_gamma   90.00
#
_symmetry.space_group_name_H-M   'P 1'
#
loop_
_entity.id
_entity.type
_entity.pdbx_description
1 polymer ?
#
loop_
_entity_poly.entity_id
_entity_poly.type
_entity_poly.pdbx_seq_one_letter_code
_entity_poly.pdbx_strand_id
1 'polypeptide(L)'
;MPTFVGAVYRDIVELKRPDEPVLIWDKDHKNYYFSAEVSRAIGQCHRYIDILYDAAKDGLLDHPEVVAYYPRAIIVIGRSSGWTEGQIRALHGLNYRLNAVVVMTYDQLLAQGERLVEMLGEQDTDEERDEPPQADDLQVFDAGEAF
;
A
#
# COMPACT_ATOMS: atom_id res chain seq x y z
N MET A 1 6.19 24.00 -20.31
CA MET A 1 6.42 22.66 -19.75
C MET A 1 5.36 22.42 -18.68
N PRO A 2 4.51 21.42 -18.82
CA PRO A 2 3.62 21.06 -17.72
C PRO A 2 4.48 20.59 -16.56
N THR A 3 4.39 21.26 -15.44
CA THR A 3 5.00 20.86 -14.18
C THR A 3 4.36 19.52 -13.79
N PHE A 4 5.15 18.48 -13.66
CA PHE A 4 4.75 17.13 -13.21
C PHE A 4 4.22 17.06 -11.76
N VAL A 5 3.88 18.19 -11.18
CA VAL A 5 3.25 18.29 -9.86
C VAL A 5 1.78 17.89 -10.04
N GLY A 6 1.51 16.60 -10.04
CA GLY A 6 0.15 16.07 -10.10
C GLY A 6 -0.06 14.86 -11.03
N ALA A 7 0.97 14.37 -11.73
CA ALA A 7 0.85 13.11 -12.46
C ALA A 7 0.66 11.96 -11.46
N VAL A 8 -0.55 11.45 -11.36
CA VAL A 8 -0.86 10.30 -10.50
C VAL A 8 -0.55 9.04 -11.30
N TYR A 9 0.54 8.38 -10.97
CA TYR A 9 0.86 7.06 -11.52
C TYR A 9 -0.20 6.05 -11.11
N ARG A 10 -0.56 5.17 -12.03
CA ARG A 10 -1.60 4.16 -11.81
C ARG A 10 -0.99 2.77 -11.78
N ASP A 11 -1.39 2.02 -10.77
CA ASP A 11 -1.11 0.60 -10.63
C ASP A 11 -2.41 -0.21 -10.77
N ILE A 12 -2.29 -1.52 -10.91
CA ILE A 12 -3.41 -2.44 -11.01
C ILE A 12 -3.65 -3.07 -9.64
N VAL A 13 -4.90 -3.15 -9.22
CA VAL A 13 -5.33 -3.94 -8.07
C VAL A 13 -6.29 -5.01 -8.56
N GLU A 14 -5.89 -6.26 -8.44
CA GLU A 14 -6.70 -7.43 -8.78
C GLU A 14 -7.25 -8.05 -7.50
N LEU A 15 -8.56 -8.05 -7.35
CA LEU A 15 -9.24 -8.62 -6.19
C LEU A 15 -9.76 -10.01 -6.53
N LYS A 16 -9.33 -11.00 -5.78
CA LYS A 16 -9.81 -12.39 -5.83
C LYS A 16 -10.58 -12.71 -4.54
N ARG A 17 -11.18 -13.88 -4.50
CA ARG A 17 -12.01 -14.28 -3.36
C ARG A 17 -11.18 -14.51 -2.09
N PRO A 18 -11.72 -14.16 -0.91
CA PRO A 18 -11.02 -14.35 0.37
C PRO A 18 -10.94 -15.82 0.81
N ASP A 19 -11.73 -16.70 0.24
CA ASP A 19 -11.73 -18.14 0.54
C ASP A 19 -10.84 -18.97 -0.40
N GLU A 20 -10.16 -18.34 -1.35
CA GLU A 20 -9.21 -19.02 -2.24
C GLU A 20 -7.91 -19.36 -1.52
N PRO A 21 -7.33 -20.55 -1.77
CA PRO A 21 -6.03 -20.89 -1.24
C PRO A 21 -4.92 -20.05 -1.89
N VAL A 22 -3.95 -19.65 -1.10
CA VAL A 22 -2.81 -18.84 -1.58
C VAL A 22 -1.57 -19.71 -1.75
N LEU A 23 -1.25 -20.51 -0.75
CA LEU A 23 -0.06 -21.36 -0.70
C LEU A 23 -0.46 -22.83 -0.63
N ILE A 24 0.30 -23.64 -1.32
CA ILE A 24 0.19 -25.11 -1.31
C ILE A 24 1.51 -25.68 -0.78
N TRP A 25 1.42 -26.68 0.09
CA TRP A 25 2.59 -27.40 0.59
C TRP A 25 2.99 -28.53 -0.34
N ASP A 26 4.23 -28.50 -0.79
CA ASP A 26 4.85 -29.59 -1.52
C ASP A 26 5.58 -30.53 -0.54
N LYS A 27 5.05 -31.75 -0.39
CA LYS A 27 5.59 -32.75 0.53
C LYS A 27 6.93 -33.31 0.07
N ASP A 28 7.14 -33.40 -1.25
CA ASP A 28 8.32 -34.02 -1.84
C ASP A 28 9.52 -33.09 -1.76
N HIS A 29 9.32 -31.80 -2.03
CA HIS A 29 10.37 -30.78 -1.98
C HIS A 29 10.41 -29.98 -0.69
N LYS A 30 9.47 -30.23 0.24
CA LYS A 30 9.37 -29.57 1.55
C LYS A 30 9.38 -28.04 1.48
N ASN A 31 8.58 -27.49 0.57
CA ASN A 31 8.42 -26.06 0.39
C ASN A 31 6.97 -25.68 0.08
N TYR A 32 6.67 -24.37 0.15
CA TYR A 32 5.42 -23.82 -0.31
C TYR A 32 5.57 -23.26 -1.73
N TYR A 33 4.49 -23.36 -2.50
CA TYR A 33 4.36 -22.73 -3.80
C TYR A 33 2.99 -22.09 -3.93
N PHE A 34 2.82 -21.17 -4.89
CA PHE A 34 1.53 -20.53 -5.13
C PHE A 34 0.48 -21.52 -5.65
N SER A 35 -0.76 -21.34 -5.19
CA SER A 35 -1.91 -22.06 -5.72
C SER A 35 -2.11 -21.80 -7.22
N ALA A 36 -2.93 -22.63 -7.86
CA ALA A 36 -3.30 -22.43 -9.27
C ALA A 36 -4.03 -21.10 -9.49
N GLU A 37 -4.85 -20.67 -8.52
CA GLU A 37 -5.58 -19.40 -8.55
C GLU A 37 -4.63 -18.22 -8.53
N VAL A 38 -3.63 -18.22 -7.63
CA VAL A 38 -2.60 -17.18 -7.59
C VAL A 38 -1.81 -17.16 -8.89
N SER A 39 -1.39 -18.32 -9.39
CA SER A 39 -0.62 -18.42 -10.62
C SER A 39 -1.37 -17.86 -11.83
N ARG A 40 -2.68 -18.13 -11.92
CA ARG A 40 -3.55 -17.54 -12.95
C ARG A 40 -3.69 -16.04 -12.82
N ALA A 41 -3.87 -15.55 -11.58
CA ALA A 41 -3.97 -14.11 -11.31
C ALA A 41 -2.68 -13.38 -11.69
N ILE A 42 -1.50 -13.95 -11.40
CA ILE A 42 -0.21 -13.41 -11.83
C ILE A 42 -0.14 -13.30 -13.36
N GLY A 43 -0.52 -14.36 -14.09
CA GLY A 43 -0.54 -14.34 -15.55
C GLY A 43 -1.50 -13.28 -16.12
N GLN A 44 -2.68 -13.10 -15.51
CA GLN A 44 -3.61 -12.04 -15.89
C GLN A 44 -3.02 -10.65 -15.65
N CYS A 45 -2.41 -10.43 -14.49
CA CYS A 45 -1.79 -9.16 -14.15
C CYS A 45 -0.63 -8.80 -15.09
N HIS A 46 0.21 -9.75 -15.48
CA HIS A 46 1.26 -9.51 -16.48
C HIS A 46 0.68 -8.98 -17.79
N ARG A 47 -0.40 -9.58 -18.28
CA ARG A 47 -1.09 -9.09 -19.47
C ARG A 47 -1.69 -7.69 -19.28
N TYR A 48 -2.31 -7.43 -18.15
CA TYR A 48 -2.90 -6.11 -17.86
C TYR A 48 -1.83 -5.03 -17.73
N ILE A 49 -0.68 -5.34 -17.14
CA ILE A 49 0.48 -4.44 -17.05
C ILE A 49 0.93 -4.03 -18.46
N ASP A 50 1.08 -4.99 -19.38
CA ASP A 50 1.50 -4.71 -20.76
C ASP A 50 0.48 -3.84 -21.48
N ILE A 51 -0.80 -4.18 -21.41
CA ILE A 51 -1.89 -3.42 -22.04
C ILE A 51 -1.97 -1.99 -21.47
N LEU A 52 -1.91 -1.85 -20.14
CA LEU A 52 -2.00 -0.55 -19.48
C LEU A 52 -0.78 0.32 -19.80
N TYR A 53 0.41 -0.27 -19.83
CA TYR A 53 1.63 0.45 -20.21
C TYR A 53 1.53 0.99 -21.64
N ASP A 54 1.15 0.15 -22.59
CA ASP A 54 1.00 0.56 -23.99
C ASP A 54 -0.06 1.64 -24.18
N ALA A 55 -1.19 1.56 -23.44
CA ALA A 55 -2.29 2.49 -23.56
C ALA A 55 -2.06 3.83 -22.85
N ALA A 56 -1.29 3.86 -21.76
CA ALA A 56 -1.26 4.99 -20.84
C ALA A 56 0.16 5.43 -20.40
N LYS A 57 1.22 4.95 -21.03
CA LYS A 57 2.61 5.37 -20.70
C LYS A 57 2.83 6.87 -20.86
N ASP A 58 2.14 7.50 -21.79
CA ASP A 58 2.21 8.94 -22.09
C ASP A 58 0.91 9.67 -21.68
N GLY A 59 0.04 9.02 -20.92
CA GLY A 59 -1.31 9.45 -20.56
C GLY A 59 -2.38 8.85 -21.48
N LEU A 60 -3.58 8.64 -20.94
CA LEU A 60 -4.73 8.20 -21.72
C LEU A 60 -5.20 9.33 -22.66
N LEU A 61 -5.69 8.96 -23.86
CA LEU A 61 -6.12 9.92 -24.87
C LEU A 61 -7.20 10.90 -24.34
N ASP A 62 -8.20 10.37 -23.63
CA ASP A 62 -9.31 11.15 -23.08
C ASP A 62 -9.04 11.66 -21.65
N HIS A 63 -8.02 11.13 -20.98
CA HIS A 63 -7.61 11.44 -19.61
C HIS A 63 -6.09 11.53 -19.52
N PRO A 64 -5.46 12.61 -20.04
CA PRO A 64 -4.00 12.74 -20.06
C PRO A 64 -3.34 12.75 -18.68
N GLU A 65 -4.11 13.07 -17.63
CA GLU A 65 -3.67 13.02 -16.23
C GLU A 65 -3.47 11.58 -15.71
N VAL A 66 -4.06 10.58 -16.36
CA VAL A 66 -3.89 9.17 -16.01
C VAL A 66 -2.69 8.62 -16.74
N VAL A 67 -1.59 8.45 -16.00
CA VAL A 67 -0.33 7.91 -16.52
C VAL A 67 -0.04 6.56 -15.89
N ALA A 68 0.31 5.58 -16.71
CA ALA A 68 0.71 4.24 -16.29
C ALA A 68 2.12 3.93 -16.78
N TYR A 69 3.10 4.64 -16.22
CA TYR A 69 4.50 4.45 -16.54
C TYR A 69 5.11 3.40 -15.60
N TYR A 70 5.54 2.26 -16.14
CA TYR A 70 5.98 1.08 -15.38
C TYR A 70 4.94 0.64 -14.33
N PRO A 71 3.70 0.34 -14.72
CA PRO A 71 2.66 -0.06 -13.79
C PRO A 71 3.03 -1.35 -13.06
N ARG A 72 2.60 -1.44 -11.80
CA ARG A 72 2.72 -2.65 -10.98
C ARG A 72 1.35 -3.21 -10.69
N ALA A 73 1.28 -4.45 -10.26
CA ALA A 73 0.05 -5.09 -9.85
C ALA A 73 0.11 -5.57 -8.41
N ILE A 74 -1.00 -5.39 -7.69
CA ILE A 74 -1.24 -5.96 -6.38
C ILE A 74 -2.39 -6.95 -6.52
N ILE A 75 -2.16 -8.20 -6.18
CA ILE A 75 -3.18 -9.24 -6.14
C ILE A 75 -3.58 -9.45 -4.68
N VAL A 76 -4.84 -9.18 -4.36
CA VAL A 76 -5.41 -9.44 -3.03
C VAL A 76 -6.23 -10.73 -3.12
N ILE A 77 -5.82 -11.76 -2.39
CA ILE A 77 -6.40 -13.09 -2.47
C ILE A 77 -6.28 -13.84 -1.15
N GLY A 78 -7.33 -14.53 -0.76
CA GLY A 78 -7.30 -15.42 0.39
C GLY A 78 -7.11 -14.72 1.72
N ARG A 79 -6.99 -15.53 2.77
CA ARG A 79 -6.80 -15.11 4.16
C ARG A 79 -5.55 -15.74 4.73
N SER A 80 -4.87 -15.01 5.60
CA SER A 80 -3.69 -15.50 6.32
C SER A 80 -3.91 -15.65 7.83
N SER A 81 -5.13 -15.46 8.31
CA SER A 81 -5.48 -15.78 9.70
C SER A 81 -5.19 -17.25 10.01
N GLY A 82 -4.45 -17.50 11.09
CA GLY A 82 -4.05 -18.85 11.46
C GLY A 82 -2.86 -19.43 10.69
N TRP A 83 -2.21 -18.66 9.83
CA TRP A 83 -0.98 -19.10 9.18
C TRP A 83 0.17 -19.24 10.18
N THR A 84 1.02 -20.22 9.92
CA THR A 84 2.29 -20.38 10.64
C THR A 84 3.31 -19.35 10.17
N GLU A 85 4.35 -19.11 10.96
CA GLU A 85 5.47 -18.27 10.57
C GLU A 85 6.14 -18.77 9.26
N GLY A 86 6.18 -20.09 9.07
CA GLY A 86 6.69 -20.69 7.84
C GLY A 86 5.91 -20.30 6.58
N GLN A 87 4.59 -20.21 6.68
CA GLN A 87 3.73 -19.75 5.58
C GLN A 87 3.89 -18.25 5.29
N ILE A 88 3.97 -17.42 6.33
CA ILE A 88 4.22 -15.98 6.19
C ILE A 88 5.57 -15.73 5.53
N ARG A 89 6.61 -16.43 5.98
CA ARG A 89 7.96 -16.34 5.42
C ARG A 89 8.01 -16.81 3.96
N ALA A 90 7.27 -17.88 3.64
CA ALA A 90 7.17 -18.41 2.29
C ALA A 90 6.53 -17.40 1.32
N LEU A 91 5.42 -16.77 1.70
CA LEU A 91 4.79 -15.73 0.89
C LEU A 91 5.74 -14.55 0.65
N HIS A 92 6.44 -14.10 1.68
CA HIS A 92 7.44 -13.04 1.55
C HIS A 92 8.54 -13.42 0.55
N GLY A 93 9.09 -14.62 0.65
CA GLY A 93 10.13 -15.11 -0.24
C GLY A 93 9.66 -15.28 -1.70
N LEU A 94 8.43 -15.75 -1.91
CA LEU A 94 7.82 -15.86 -3.23
C LEU A 94 7.60 -14.47 -3.86
N ASN A 95 7.07 -13.52 -3.10
CA ASN A 95 6.91 -12.14 -3.54
C ASN A 95 8.25 -11.47 -3.90
N TYR A 96 9.30 -11.72 -3.14
CA TYR A 96 10.62 -11.16 -3.41
C TYR A 96 11.15 -11.52 -4.80
N ARG A 97 10.74 -12.68 -5.33
CA ARG A 97 11.15 -13.17 -6.66
C ARG A 97 10.20 -12.77 -7.79
N LEU A 98 9.05 -12.17 -7.48
CA LEU A 98 8.15 -11.62 -8.48
C LEU A 98 8.61 -10.22 -8.92
N ASN A 99 8.49 -9.95 -10.20
CA ASN A 99 8.78 -8.64 -10.77
C ASN A 99 7.47 -7.91 -11.06
N ALA A 100 7.32 -6.68 -10.55
CA ALA A 100 6.17 -5.80 -10.75
C ALA A 100 4.81 -6.36 -10.28
N VAL A 101 4.78 -7.46 -9.56
CA VAL A 101 3.57 -8.06 -9.00
C VAL A 101 3.80 -8.40 -7.54
N VAL A 102 2.84 -8.08 -6.69
CA VAL A 102 2.82 -8.45 -5.27
C VAL A 102 1.54 -9.20 -4.97
N VAL A 103 1.66 -10.33 -4.29
CA VAL A 103 0.53 -11.10 -3.76
C VAL A 103 0.38 -10.82 -2.27
N MET A 104 -0.81 -10.42 -1.84
CA MET A 104 -1.13 -10.24 -0.43
C MET A 104 -2.48 -10.83 -0.07
N THR A 105 -2.66 -11.14 1.20
CA THR A 105 -3.94 -11.59 1.73
C THR A 105 -4.79 -10.39 2.17
N TYR A 106 -6.11 -10.63 2.32
CA TYR A 106 -7.00 -9.62 2.88
C TYR A 106 -6.61 -9.19 4.30
N ASP A 107 -6.05 -10.11 5.11
CA ASP A 107 -5.58 -9.77 6.46
C ASP A 107 -4.36 -8.84 6.43
N GLN A 108 -3.46 -9.03 5.47
CA GLN A 108 -2.31 -8.14 5.28
C GLN A 108 -2.74 -6.76 4.77
N LEU A 109 -3.71 -6.70 3.85
CA LEU A 109 -4.26 -5.44 3.37
C LEU A 109 -4.92 -4.66 4.52
N LEU A 110 -5.73 -5.33 5.35
CA LEU A 110 -6.35 -4.73 6.53
C LEU A 110 -5.30 -4.16 7.50
N ALA A 111 -4.28 -4.95 7.83
CA ALA A 111 -3.22 -4.52 8.72
C ALA A 111 -2.41 -3.32 8.20
N GLN A 112 -2.28 -3.18 6.89
CA GLN A 112 -1.66 -2.00 6.28
C GLN A 112 -2.56 -0.76 6.40
N GLY A 113 -3.87 -0.94 6.20
CA GLY A 113 -4.85 0.14 6.36
C GLY A 113 -4.93 0.64 7.80
N GLU A 114 -4.95 -0.26 8.78
CA GLU A 114 -4.96 0.09 10.20
C GLU A 114 -3.72 0.91 10.59
N ARG A 115 -2.53 0.48 10.17
CA ARG A 115 -1.29 1.24 10.41
C ARG A 115 -1.30 2.63 9.78
N LEU A 116 -1.87 2.78 8.59
CA LEU A 116 -1.99 4.08 7.95
C LEU A 116 -2.90 5.02 8.75
N VAL A 117 -4.03 4.52 9.24
CA VAL A 117 -4.96 5.29 10.08
C VAL A 117 -4.31 5.73 11.39
N GLU A 118 -3.56 4.84 12.05
CA GLU A 118 -2.80 5.16 13.27
C GLU A 118 -1.79 6.29 13.02
N MET A 119 -1.00 6.18 11.95
CA MET A 119 0.00 7.20 11.59
C MET A 119 -0.64 8.57 11.29
N LEU A 120 -1.79 8.61 10.63
CA LEU A 120 -2.50 9.86 10.35
C LEU A 120 -3.12 10.46 11.63
N GLY A 121 -3.64 9.62 12.54
CA GLY A 121 -4.19 10.06 13.81
C GLY A 121 -3.12 10.64 14.76
N GLU A 122 -1.90 10.13 14.72
CA GLU A 122 -0.76 10.67 15.50
C GLU A 122 -0.33 12.06 15.00
N GLN A 123 -0.36 12.31 13.69
CA GLN A 123 -0.02 13.60 13.10
C GLN A 123 -1.01 14.70 13.54
N ASP A 124 -2.32 14.42 13.56
CA ASP A 124 -3.34 15.36 13.99
C ASP A 124 -3.17 15.76 15.47
N THR A 125 -2.68 14.86 16.33
CA THR A 125 -2.44 15.15 17.76
C THR A 125 -1.17 15.96 17.99
N ASP A 126 -0.20 15.90 17.12
CA ASP A 126 1.02 16.71 17.23
C ASP A 126 0.81 18.14 16.71
N GLU A 127 -0.03 18.35 15.71
CA GLU A 127 -0.40 19.70 15.22
C GLU A 127 -1.22 20.48 16.25
N GLU A 128 -2.08 19.84 17.06
CA GLU A 128 -2.81 20.51 18.15
C GLU A 128 -1.90 20.92 19.33
N ARG A 129 -0.69 20.37 19.45
CA ARG A 129 0.25 20.71 20.54
C ARG A 129 1.15 21.89 20.23
N ASP A 130 1.24 22.32 18.98
CA ASP A 130 2.10 23.43 18.54
C ASP A 130 1.36 24.78 18.42
N GLU A 131 0.14 24.92 18.93
CA GLU A 131 -0.45 26.25 19.07
C GLU A 131 0.35 27.06 20.13
N PRO A 132 0.91 28.21 19.74
CA PRO A 132 1.63 29.05 20.69
C PRO A 132 0.64 29.58 21.75
N PRO A 133 1.07 29.70 23.01
CA PRO A 133 0.19 30.22 24.09
C PRO A 133 -0.39 31.54 23.69
N GLN A 134 -1.70 31.65 23.78
CA GLN A 134 -2.44 32.87 23.48
C GLN A 134 -1.95 34.00 24.39
N ALA A 135 -1.80 35.19 23.83
CA ALA A 135 -1.14 36.37 24.40
C ALA A 135 -1.89 37.00 25.60
N ASP A 136 -2.86 36.33 26.20
CA ASP A 136 -3.68 36.85 27.33
C ASP A 136 -3.10 36.55 28.73
N ASP A 137 -2.00 35.78 28.82
CA ASP A 137 -1.37 35.46 30.14
C ASP A 137 -0.14 36.33 30.49
N LEU A 138 0.06 37.44 29.81
CA LEU A 138 1.01 38.43 30.25
C LEU A 138 0.38 39.28 31.39
N GLN A 139 0.44 38.76 32.61
CA GLN A 139 0.25 39.55 33.79
C GLN A 139 1.25 40.70 33.80
N VAL A 140 0.72 41.90 33.66
CA VAL A 140 1.45 43.15 33.87
C VAL A 140 2.00 43.14 35.30
N PHE A 141 3.30 42.93 35.46
CA PHE A 141 3.98 43.27 36.70
C PHE A 141 4.01 44.78 36.78
N ASP A 142 3.10 45.31 37.59
CA ASP A 142 3.10 46.69 38.05
C ASP A 142 4.36 46.95 38.89
N ALA A 143 5.30 47.70 38.32
CA ALA A 143 6.47 48.18 39.02
C ALA A 143 6.06 49.40 39.85
N GLY A 144 5.44 49.12 41.01
CA GLY A 144 5.22 50.11 42.05
C GLY A 144 6.53 50.43 42.75
N GLU A 145 6.90 51.70 42.68
CA GLU A 145 7.65 52.56 43.58
C GLU A 145 8.70 51.91 44.52
N ALA A 146 9.95 52.27 44.32
CA ALA A 146 10.88 52.46 45.43
C ALA A 146 11.76 53.68 45.17
N PHE A 147 11.79 54.50 46.11
CA PHE A 147 12.58 55.70 46.27
C PHE A 147 14.08 55.53 46.03
#